data_f1e4aa2738296aa51991c36f57e17a9f
#
_entry.id   f1e4aa2738296aa51991c36f57e17a9f
#
_cell.length_a   1.000
_cell.length_b   1.000
_cell.length_c   1.000
_cell.angle_alpha   90.00
_cell.angle_beta   90.00
_cell.angle_gamma   90.00
#
_symmetry.space_group_name_H-M   'P 1'
#
loop_
_entity.id
_entity.type
_entity.pdbx_description
1 polymer ?
#
loop_
_entity_poly.entity_id
_entity_poly.type
_entity_poly.pdbx_seq_one_letter_code
_entity_poly.pdbx_strand_id
1 'polypeptide(L)'
;MKFRVIFMALVMLFPGCLEDIQEEIPEQGESGNLGDGVYSNISMEIIHWENLENATANFTIRIMLDHSAAPIHAENMQKHVVAGNYDMTHFHRIIDDFMIQGGDFENHDGTGGYAADWYGYCNGQAMANQTNCTENSWTIPDEADNGLQHFSCMISMAKTSNANTGGSQFFLMPDDINHHSHLDVVHTVFGEITEGCEHVTTISEVDTQSNDRPVVPVMILSATVIE
;
A
#
# COMPACT_ATOMS: atom_id res chain seq x y z
N MET A 1 -78.75 7.91 -38.57
CA MET A 1 -78.05 6.66 -38.87
C MET A 1 -76.58 6.97 -38.95
N LYS A 2 -75.77 6.58 -37.93
CA LYS A 2 -74.32 6.81 -37.87
C LYS A 2 -73.60 5.47 -38.10
N PHE A 3 -72.92 5.33 -39.22
CA PHE A 3 -72.07 4.22 -39.51
C PHE A 3 -70.75 4.36 -38.73
N ARG A 4 -70.42 3.36 -37.89
CA ARG A 4 -69.11 3.18 -37.27
C ARG A 4 -68.26 2.30 -38.17
N VAL A 5 -67.20 2.83 -38.71
CA VAL A 5 -66.14 2.10 -39.39
C VAL A 5 -65.17 1.59 -38.32
N ILE A 6 -65.04 0.29 -38.19
CA ILE A 6 -64.04 -0.38 -37.34
C ILE A 6 -62.80 -0.54 -38.18
N PHE A 7 -61.70 0.16 -37.76
CA PHE A 7 -60.37 -0.07 -38.32
C PHE A 7 -59.70 -1.18 -37.52
N MET A 8 -59.48 -2.30 -38.19
CA MET A 8 -58.74 -3.43 -37.67
C MET A 8 -57.25 -3.20 -37.92
N ALA A 9 -56.53 -2.81 -36.88
CA ALA A 9 -55.06 -2.65 -36.96
C ALA A 9 -54.39 -4.01 -36.87
N LEU A 10 -53.76 -4.41 -37.97
CA LEU A 10 -52.90 -5.61 -38.09
C LEU A 10 -51.57 -5.32 -37.38
N VAL A 11 -51.36 -5.89 -36.20
CA VAL A 11 -50.10 -5.84 -35.50
C VAL A 11 -49.18 -6.90 -36.12
N MET A 12 -48.21 -6.46 -36.91
CA MET A 12 -47.10 -7.31 -37.35
C MET A 12 -46.08 -7.41 -36.19
N LEU A 13 -46.01 -8.59 -35.62
CA LEU A 13 -44.92 -8.98 -34.70
C LEU A 13 -43.66 -9.24 -35.53
N PHE A 14 -42.70 -8.31 -35.46
CA PHE A 14 -41.33 -8.60 -35.86
C PHE A 14 -40.60 -9.17 -34.63
N PRO A 15 -39.93 -10.33 -34.75
CA PRO A 15 -38.99 -10.76 -33.74
C PRO A 15 -37.73 -9.90 -33.90
N GLY A 16 -37.67 -8.77 -33.18
CA GLY A 16 -36.43 -8.02 -33.03
C GLY A 16 -35.55 -8.73 -32.02
N CYS A 17 -34.35 -9.11 -32.43
CA CYS A 17 -33.25 -9.42 -31.54
C CYS A 17 -33.09 -8.28 -30.57
N LEU A 18 -33.25 -8.56 -29.28
CA LEU A 18 -32.68 -7.76 -28.21
C LEU A 18 -31.17 -8.05 -28.25
N GLU A 19 -30.42 -7.20 -28.90
CA GLU A 19 -28.98 -7.09 -28.62
C GLU A 19 -28.87 -6.51 -27.23
N ASP A 20 -28.45 -7.34 -26.27
CA ASP A 20 -27.96 -6.90 -24.98
C ASP A 20 -26.77 -5.96 -25.25
N ILE A 21 -26.99 -4.69 -25.13
CA ILE A 21 -25.90 -3.71 -24.99
C ILE A 21 -25.37 -3.93 -23.59
N GLN A 22 -24.39 -4.82 -23.45
CA GLN A 22 -23.50 -4.82 -22.32
C GLN A 22 -22.65 -3.54 -22.47
N GLU A 23 -22.95 -2.53 -21.65
CA GLU A 23 -21.99 -1.48 -21.39
C GLU A 23 -20.75 -2.17 -20.80
N GLU A 24 -19.68 -2.25 -21.62
CA GLU A 24 -18.34 -2.55 -21.10
C GLU A 24 -17.99 -1.45 -20.10
N ILE A 25 -18.10 -1.79 -18.82
CA ILE A 25 -17.48 -1.03 -17.73
C ILE A 25 -15.99 -1.11 -18.03
N PRO A 26 -15.25 0.02 -18.16
CA PRO A 26 -13.80 -0.04 -18.34
C PRO A 26 -13.23 -0.82 -17.16
N GLU A 27 -12.48 -1.89 -17.46
CA GLU A 27 -11.70 -2.63 -16.48
C GLU A 27 -10.84 -1.62 -15.74
N GLN A 28 -11.18 -1.41 -14.46
CA GLN A 28 -10.27 -0.78 -13.51
C GLN A 28 -9.02 -1.63 -13.52
N GLY A 29 -7.84 -0.98 -13.61
CA GLY A 29 -6.55 -1.63 -13.73
C GLY A 29 -6.43 -2.80 -12.77
N GLU A 30 -5.79 -3.88 -13.22
CA GLU A 30 -5.64 -5.12 -12.48
C GLU A 30 -5.14 -4.83 -11.05
N SER A 31 -6.09 -4.78 -10.09
CA SER A 31 -5.75 -4.89 -8.69
C SER A 31 -5.16 -6.28 -8.53
N GLY A 32 -3.97 -6.41 -7.96
CA GLY A 32 -3.39 -7.71 -7.65
C GLY A 32 -4.42 -8.51 -6.84
N ASN A 33 -4.95 -9.56 -7.46
CA ASN A 33 -6.07 -10.32 -6.90
C ASN A 33 -5.59 -11.05 -5.65
N LEU A 34 -5.75 -10.43 -4.48
CA LEU A 34 -5.53 -11.06 -3.19
C LEU A 34 -6.59 -12.15 -3.05
N GLY A 35 -6.16 -13.43 -2.97
CA GLY A 35 -7.05 -14.60 -2.89
C GLY A 35 -7.84 -14.68 -1.57
N ASP A 36 -8.47 -15.83 -1.28
CA ASP A 36 -9.24 -16.12 -0.05
C ASP A 36 -8.30 -16.25 1.20
N GLY A 37 -7.55 -15.19 1.52
CA GLY A 37 -6.50 -15.17 2.54
C GLY A 37 -6.94 -14.68 3.92
N VAL A 38 -6.00 -14.65 4.87
CA VAL A 38 -6.16 -14.01 6.17
C VAL A 38 -5.60 -12.60 6.06
N TYR A 39 -6.44 -11.61 6.35
CA TYR A 39 -6.11 -10.19 6.21
C TYR A 39 -6.30 -9.44 7.53
N SER A 40 -5.56 -8.35 7.68
CA SER A 40 -5.85 -7.31 8.67
C SER A 40 -5.80 -5.94 8.00
N ASN A 41 -6.60 -5.00 8.50
CA ASN A 41 -6.68 -3.67 7.94
C ASN A 41 -6.05 -2.66 8.88
N ILE A 42 -5.33 -1.70 8.30
CA ILE A 42 -4.82 -0.53 9.02
C ILE A 42 -5.29 0.75 8.35
N SER A 43 -5.47 1.80 9.14
CA SER A 43 -5.72 3.16 8.67
C SER A 43 -4.53 4.03 9.05
N MET A 44 -4.04 4.84 8.11
CA MET A 44 -3.01 5.85 8.35
C MET A 44 -3.57 7.23 8.07
N GLU A 45 -3.46 8.13 9.05
CA GLU A 45 -3.66 9.55 8.89
C GLU A 45 -2.33 10.20 8.54
N ILE A 46 -2.27 10.85 7.38
CA ILE A 46 -1.04 11.47 6.86
C ILE A 46 -1.26 12.97 6.75
N ILE A 47 -0.25 13.73 7.11
CA ILE A 47 -0.28 15.18 7.08
C ILE A 47 0.91 15.72 6.27
N HIS A 48 0.63 16.64 5.35
CA HIS A 48 1.63 17.45 4.66
C HIS A 48 1.54 18.86 5.24
N TRP A 49 2.62 19.38 5.83
CA TRP A 49 2.55 20.62 6.57
C TRP A 49 3.84 21.47 6.46
N GLU A 50 3.66 22.77 6.38
CA GLU A 50 4.78 23.71 6.46
C GLU A 50 5.23 23.96 7.91
N ASN A 51 4.31 23.88 8.87
CA ASN A 51 4.55 23.93 10.30
C ASN A 51 3.36 23.35 11.08
N LEU A 52 3.54 23.03 12.38
CA LEU A 52 2.54 22.38 13.26
C LEU A 52 1.19 23.12 13.32
N GLU A 53 1.13 24.40 12.99
CA GLU A 53 -0.08 25.22 13.07
C GLU A 53 -0.84 25.28 11.73
N ASN A 54 -0.21 24.93 10.61
CA ASN A 54 -0.75 25.05 9.26
C ASN A 54 -0.49 23.80 8.44
N ALA A 55 -1.33 22.77 8.62
CA ALA A 55 -1.36 21.63 7.69
C ALA A 55 -1.81 22.14 6.31
N THR A 56 -1.04 21.86 5.27
CA THR A 56 -1.43 22.17 3.89
C THR A 56 -2.41 21.16 3.34
N ALA A 57 -2.31 19.89 3.78
CA ALA A 57 -3.25 18.84 3.44
C ALA A 57 -3.25 17.74 4.50
N ASN A 58 -4.40 17.08 4.67
CA ASN A 58 -4.57 15.86 5.46
C ASN A 58 -5.08 14.77 4.54
N PHE A 59 -4.54 13.57 4.66
CA PHE A 59 -4.89 12.41 3.87
C PHE A 59 -5.19 11.23 4.79
N THR A 60 -6.11 10.39 4.39
CA THR A 60 -6.36 9.10 5.03
C THR A 60 -6.17 8.01 3.99
N ILE A 61 -5.40 6.99 4.30
CA ILE A 61 -5.27 5.79 3.49
C ILE A 61 -5.66 4.56 4.32
N ARG A 62 -6.22 3.55 3.66
CA ARG A 62 -6.47 2.24 4.26
C ARG A 62 -5.66 1.20 3.53
N ILE A 63 -5.00 0.34 4.29
CA ILE A 63 -4.13 -0.70 3.78
C ILE A 63 -4.61 -2.04 4.32
N MET A 64 -4.78 -3.01 3.43
CA MET A 64 -5.03 -4.39 3.76
C MET A 64 -3.71 -5.15 3.73
N LEU A 65 -3.35 -5.77 4.85
CA LEU A 65 -2.15 -6.59 5.00
C LEU A 65 -2.49 -8.07 4.73
N ASP A 66 -1.70 -8.73 3.89
CA ASP A 66 -1.92 -10.12 3.48
C ASP A 66 -1.08 -11.09 4.33
N HIS A 67 -1.68 -11.62 5.40
CA HIS A 67 -1.05 -12.62 6.25
C HIS A 67 -0.93 -14.00 5.61
N SER A 68 -1.55 -14.24 4.45
CA SER A 68 -1.43 -15.51 3.73
C SER A 68 -0.24 -15.51 2.79
N ALA A 69 0.00 -14.40 2.10
CA ALA A 69 1.12 -14.26 1.17
C ALA A 69 2.43 -13.90 1.88
N ALA A 70 2.37 -13.05 2.92
CA ALA A 70 3.54 -12.57 3.65
C ALA A 70 3.28 -12.48 5.17
N PRO A 71 3.12 -13.63 5.86
CA PRO A 71 2.69 -13.67 7.25
C PRO A 71 3.61 -12.90 8.21
N ILE A 72 4.92 -12.96 8.02
CA ILE A 72 5.90 -12.28 8.89
C ILE A 72 5.87 -10.76 8.66
N HIS A 73 5.83 -10.31 7.42
CA HIS A 73 5.79 -8.89 7.10
C HIS A 73 4.49 -8.24 7.55
N ALA A 74 3.35 -8.90 7.31
CA ALA A 74 2.04 -8.42 7.74
C ALA A 74 1.93 -8.35 9.27
N GLU A 75 2.38 -9.39 9.99
CA GLU A 75 2.41 -9.40 11.44
C GLU A 75 3.36 -8.33 12.02
N ASN A 76 4.56 -8.19 11.45
CA ASN A 76 5.54 -7.18 11.85
C ASN A 76 4.97 -5.77 11.73
N MET A 77 4.35 -5.44 10.58
CA MET A 77 3.69 -4.15 10.38
C MET A 77 2.56 -3.93 11.39
N GLN A 78 1.69 -4.91 11.57
CA GLN A 78 0.58 -4.82 12.52
C GLN A 78 1.08 -4.58 13.96
N LYS A 79 2.14 -5.27 14.38
CA LYS A 79 2.76 -5.06 15.71
C LYS A 79 3.31 -3.64 15.86
N HIS A 80 3.96 -3.08 14.85
CA HIS A 80 4.43 -1.70 14.86
C HIS A 80 3.27 -0.70 14.97
N VAL A 81 2.17 -0.93 14.24
CA VAL A 81 0.95 -0.11 14.32
C VAL A 81 0.37 -0.16 15.74
N VAL A 82 0.21 -1.35 16.32
CA VAL A 82 -0.32 -1.52 17.69
C VAL A 82 0.58 -0.87 18.73
N ALA A 83 1.90 -0.89 18.53
CA ALA A 83 2.86 -0.25 19.41
C ALA A 83 2.93 1.29 19.25
N GLY A 84 2.27 1.86 18.23
CA GLY A 84 2.32 3.29 17.90
C GLY A 84 3.67 3.73 17.31
N ASN A 85 4.49 2.80 16.83
CA ASN A 85 5.83 3.12 16.33
C ASN A 85 5.79 3.96 15.04
N TYR A 86 4.70 3.94 14.29
CA TYR A 86 4.56 4.77 13.07
C TYR A 86 3.99 6.16 13.36
N ASP A 87 3.48 6.41 14.56
CA ASP A 87 2.91 7.72 14.90
C ASP A 87 4.00 8.80 14.89
N MET A 88 3.71 9.92 14.24
CA MET A 88 4.60 11.07 14.09
C MET A 88 5.90 10.75 13.30
N THR A 89 5.95 9.67 12.53
CA THR A 89 7.09 9.34 11.66
C THR A 89 6.97 10.01 10.28
N HIS A 90 8.10 10.13 9.59
CA HIS A 90 8.17 10.82 8.30
C HIS A 90 8.19 9.87 7.11
N PHE A 91 7.60 10.31 5.99
CA PHE A 91 8.01 9.84 4.69
C PHE A 91 9.31 10.55 4.32
N HIS A 92 10.42 9.89 4.57
CA HIS A 92 11.76 10.50 4.48
C HIS A 92 12.35 10.47 3.07
N ARG A 93 11.75 9.68 2.16
CA ARG A 93 12.15 9.58 0.75
C ARG A 93 10.90 9.45 -0.13
N ILE A 94 10.77 10.35 -1.09
CA ILE A 94 9.64 10.44 -2.01
C ILE A 94 10.19 10.59 -3.42
N ILE A 95 9.73 9.73 -4.33
CA ILE A 95 10.10 9.78 -5.76
C ILE A 95 8.81 9.66 -6.56
N ASP A 96 8.56 10.69 -7.35
CA ASP A 96 7.46 10.74 -8.31
C ASP A 96 7.54 9.58 -9.31
N ASP A 97 6.40 9.09 -9.78
CA ASP A 97 6.29 7.90 -10.66
C ASP A 97 6.94 6.62 -10.08
N PHE A 98 7.22 6.56 -8.76
CA PHE A 98 7.84 5.39 -8.15
C PHE A 98 7.24 5.02 -6.80
N MET A 99 7.56 5.76 -5.71
CA MET A 99 7.11 5.38 -4.37
C MET A 99 7.26 6.49 -3.34
N ILE A 100 6.55 6.34 -2.22
CA ILE A 100 6.81 7.09 -0.99
C ILE A 100 7.27 6.13 0.11
N GLN A 101 8.44 6.39 0.71
CA GLN A 101 9.09 5.53 1.70
C GLN A 101 9.07 6.17 3.09
N GLY A 102 8.60 5.40 4.08
CA GLY A 102 8.52 5.80 5.49
C GLY A 102 8.82 4.66 6.44
N GLY A 103 8.40 4.82 7.70
CA GLY A 103 8.46 3.77 8.72
C GLY A 103 9.78 3.69 9.49
N ASP A 104 10.68 4.66 9.34
CA ASP A 104 11.83 4.83 10.25
C ASP A 104 11.37 5.56 11.52
N PHE A 105 11.04 4.81 12.55
CA PHE A 105 10.53 5.36 13.80
C PHE A 105 11.64 5.79 14.79
N GLU A 106 12.91 5.44 14.51
CA GLU A 106 14.03 5.81 15.36
C GLU A 106 14.62 7.18 14.96
N ASN A 107 14.96 7.34 13.66
CA ASN A 107 15.74 8.48 13.18
C ASN A 107 14.96 9.40 12.23
N HIS A 108 13.85 8.93 11.64
CA HIS A 108 13.01 9.65 10.67
C HIS A 108 13.75 10.10 9.39
N ASP A 109 14.87 9.45 9.06
CA ASP A 109 15.73 9.82 7.91
C ASP A 109 16.11 8.63 7.01
N GLY A 110 15.61 7.43 7.32
CA GLY A 110 15.84 6.19 6.59
C GLY A 110 17.02 5.35 7.10
N THR A 111 17.69 5.77 8.18
CA THR A 111 18.85 5.06 8.73
C THR A 111 18.51 4.12 9.88
N GLY A 112 17.29 4.22 10.44
CA GLY A 112 16.83 3.43 11.59
C GLY A 112 15.67 2.50 11.25
N GLY A 113 15.06 1.97 12.30
CA GLY A 113 13.92 1.06 12.23
C GLY A 113 14.33 -0.41 12.20
N TYR A 114 13.74 -1.20 13.09
CA TYR A 114 14.02 -2.63 13.27
C TYR A 114 12.71 -3.42 13.37
N ALA A 115 12.78 -4.74 13.38
CA ALA A 115 11.60 -5.61 13.45
C ALA A 115 10.91 -5.50 14.82
N ALA A 116 9.58 -5.57 14.82
CA ALA A 116 8.74 -5.42 16.01
C ALA A 116 8.87 -6.58 17.01
N ASP A 117 9.46 -7.70 16.58
CA ASP A 117 9.68 -8.89 17.39
C ASP A 117 10.89 -9.65 16.87
N TRP A 118 11.33 -10.66 17.63
CA TRP A 118 12.40 -11.55 17.22
C TRP A 118 11.91 -12.61 16.23
N TYR A 119 12.27 -12.44 14.95
CA TYR A 119 11.94 -13.37 13.85
C TYR A 119 13.13 -14.27 13.44
N GLY A 120 14.14 -14.39 14.29
CA GLY A 120 15.29 -15.26 14.03
C GLY A 120 16.41 -14.63 13.21
N TYR A 121 16.39 -13.31 12.99
CA TYR A 121 17.39 -12.61 12.17
C TYR A 121 17.97 -11.39 12.89
N CYS A 122 19.29 -11.22 12.74
CA CYS A 122 20.05 -10.09 13.26
C CYS A 122 20.89 -9.49 12.14
N ASN A 123 20.64 -8.21 11.79
CA ASN A 123 21.30 -7.54 10.66
C ASN A 123 21.33 -8.42 9.38
N GLY A 124 20.21 -9.07 9.05
CA GLY A 124 20.09 -9.95 7.88
C GLY A 124 20.66 -11.35 8.03
N GLN A 125 21.24 -11.70 9.17
CA GLN A 125 21.80 -13.02 9.42
C GLN A 125 20.88 -13.87 10.28
N ALA A 126 20.58 -15.10 9.84
CA ALA A 126 19.79 -16.04 10.61
C ALA A 126 20.55 -16.44 11.88
N MET A 127 19.87 -16.42 13.04
CA MET A 127 20.43 -16.76 14.32
C MET A 127 19.50 -17.68 15.12
N ALA A 128 20.06 -18.65 15.83
CA ALA A 128 19.29 -19.61 16.62
C ALA A 128 18.56 -18.97 17.82
N ASN A 129 19.04 -17.84 18.33
CA ASN A 129 18.45 -17.08 19.41
C ASN A 129 18.95 -15.62 19.37
N GLN A 130 18.32 -14.78 20.17
CA GLN A 130 18.64 -13.34 20.25
C GLN A 130 19.85 -13.00 21.14
N THR A 131 20.57 -13.99 21.68
CA THR A 131 21.79 -13.75 22.47
C THR A 131 22.84 -13.07 21.58
N ASN A 132 23.37 -11.95 21.99
CA ASN A 132 24.29 -11.08 21.22
C ASN A 132 23.65 -10.35 20.02
N CYS A 133 22.34 -10.23 19.96
CA CYS A 133 21.63 -9.39 19.02
C CYS A 133 20.75 -8.41 19.79
N THR A 134 21.08 -7.14 19.74
CA THR A 134 20.25 -6.08 20.35
C THR A 134 18.99 -5.86 19.52
N GLU A 135 17.91 -5.45 20.15
CA GLU A 135 16.61 -5.25 19.52
C GLU A 135 16.68 -4.35 18.28
N ASN A 136 17.44 -3.27 18.36
CA ASN A 136 17.65 -2.36 17.21
C ASN A 136 18.44 -2.97 16.04
N SER A 137 18.85 -4.23 16.14
CA SER A 137 19.47 -5.01 15.08
C SER A 137 18.57 -6.14 14.56
N TRP A 138 17.33 -6.26 15.07
CA TRP A 138 16.39 -7.28 14.63
C TRP A 138 15.88 -6.97 13.22
N THR A 139 15.89 -7.99 12.39
CA THR A 139 15.38 -7.93 11.01
C THR A 139 14.46 -9.11 10.75
N ILE A 140 13.73 -9.06 9.64
CA ILE A 140 12.81 -10.12 9.22
C ILE A 140 13.35 -10.85 7.98
N PRO A 141 13.04 -12.16 7.82
CA PRO A 141 13.36 -12.88 6.59
C PRO A 141 12.53 -12.33 5.43
N ASP A 142 13.12 -12.32 4.23
CA ASP A 142 12.39 -11.96 3.01
C ASP A 142 11.28 -12.99 2.72
N GLU A 143 10.09 -12.52 2.31
CA GLU A 143 8.96 -13.32 1.81
C GLU A 143 8.62 -12.89 0.37
N ALA A 144 9.64 -12.51 -0.42
CA ALA A 144 9.47 -11.82 -1.69
C ALA A 144 8.97 -12.72 -2.85
N ASP A 145 9.18 -14.04 -2.77
CA ASP A 145 8.67 -15.02 -3.75
C ASP A 145 7.29 -15.56 -3.31
N ASN A 146 6.33 -14.65 -3.14
CA ASN A 146 5.00 -14.93 -2.61
C ASN A 146 3.86 -14.78 -3.64
N GLY A 147 4.21 -14.49 -4.90
CA GLY A 147 3.26 -14.32 -6.00
C GLY A 147 2.70 -12.89 -6.13
N LEU A 148 2.90 -12.00 -5.14
CA LEU A 148 2.54 -10.59 -5.24
C LEU A 148 3.62 -9.82 -5.99
N GLN A 149 3.22 -8.78 -6.71
CA GLN A 149 4.07 -7.98 -7.59
C GLN A 149 3.90 -6.49 -7.31
N HIS A 150 4.88 -5.68 -7.75
CA HIS A 150 4.92 -4.24 -7.51
C HIS A 150 4.08 -3.47 -8.55
N PHE A 151 2.77 -3.65 -8.50
CA PHE A 151 1.80 -2.83 -9.21
C PHE A 151 1.45 -1.56 -8.42
N SER A 152 0.62 -0.71 -9.00
CA SER A 152 0.04 0.44 -8.31
C SER A 152 -0.67 0.04 -7.01
N CYS A 153 -0.69 0.95 -6.04
CA CYS A 153 -1.36 0.79 -4.75
C CYS A 153 -0.85 -0.34 -3.84
N MET A 154 0.28 -0.95 -4.15
CA MET A 154 0.86 -1.98 -3.29
C MET A 154 1.72 -1.38 -2.18
N ILE A 155 1.78 -2.09 -1.04
CA ILE A 155 2.76 -1.83 0.03
C ILE A 155 3.85 -2.88 -0.01
N SER A 156 5.10 -2.44 0.11
CA SER A 156 6.26 -3.33 0.06
C SER A 156 7.31 -2.96 1.12
N MET A 157 8.10 -3.95 1.53
CA MET A 157 9.14 -3.79 2.55
C MET A 157 10.38 -3.13 1.98
N ALA A 158 10.77 -2.02 2.59
CA ALA A 158 12.07 -1.40 2.33
C ALA A 158 13.18 -2.16 3.07
N LYS A 159 14.28 -2.38 2.39
CA LYS A 159 15.47 -3.05 2.93
C LYS A 159 16.74 -2.62 2.22
N THR A 160 17.89 -2.97 2.76
CA THR A 160 19.17 -2.79 2.07
C THR A 160 19.29 -3.73 0.87
N SER A 161 20.39 -3.64 0.11
CA SER A 161 20.65 -4.58 -0.98
C SER A 161 20.87 -6.03 -0.53
N ASN A 162 21.09 -6.26 0.77
CA ASN A 162 21.23 -7.60 1.33
C ASN A 162 19.86 -8.21 1.62
N ALA A 163 19.78 -9.54 1.52
CA ALA A 163 18.58 -10.28 1.89
C ALA A 163 18.32 -10.21 3.41
N ASN A 164 17.05 -10.34 3.80
CA ASN A 164 16.59 -10.44 5.20
C ASN A 164 16.98 -9.24 6.07
N THR A 165 17.09 -8.05 5.49
CA THR A 165 17.40 -6.81 6.21
C THR A 165 16.22 -5.87 6.39
N GLY A 166 15.00 -6.32 6.09
CA GLY A 166 13.76 -5.60 6.41
C GLY A 166 13.61 -5.41 7.92
N GLY A 167 13.11 -4.26 8.33
CA GLY A 167 12.81 -3.93 9.72
C GLY A 167 11.41 -3.36 9.85
N SER A 168 11.30 -2.04 10.05
CA SER A 168 10.02 -1.32 10.11
C SER A 168 9.73 -0.50 8.87
N GLN A 169 10.73 -0.21 8.03
CA GLN A 169 10.56 0.69 6.89
C GLN A 169 9.79 0.02 5.75
N PHE A 170 8.89 0.75 5.15
CA PHE A 170 8.07 0.31 4.03
C PHE A 170 7.98 1.40 2.96
N PHE A 171 7.49 1.04 1.78
CA PHE A 171 7.12 2.01 0.76
C PHE A 171 5.74 1.70 0.19
N LEU A 172 5.05 2.76 -0.20
CA LEU A 172 3.74 2.74 -0.84
C LEU A 172 3.90 3.16 -2.29
N MET A 173 3.21 2.44 -3.17
CA MET A 173 3.25 2.70 -4.60
C MET A 173 2.05 3.55 -5.02
N PRO A 174 2.26 4.65 -5.80
CA PRO A 174 1.19 5.48 -6.33
C PRO A 174 0.21 4.72 -7.24
N ASP A 175 -0.98 5.28 -7.49
CA ASP A 175 -2.02 4.65 -8.32
C ASP A 175 -1.79 4.83 -9.83
N ASP A 176 -0.97 5.79 -10.23
CA ASP A 176 -0.69 6.16 -11.61
C ASP A 176 0.59 5.53 -12.19
N ILE A 177 1.26 4.67 -11.42
CA ILE A 177 2.47 3.97 -11.88
C ILE A 177 2.15 2.70 -12.67
N ASN A 178 3.14 2.28 -13.45
CA ASN A 178 3.15 0.95 -14.05
C ASN A 178 3.80 -0.09 -13.11
N HIS A 179 3.84 -1.33 -13.57
CA HIS A 179 4.51 -2.43 -12.89
C HIS A 179 6.03 -2.23 -12.78
N HIS A 180 6.55 -2.17 -11.57
CA HIS A 180 7.99 -2.10 -11.29
C HIS A 180 8.61 -3.49 -11.13
N SER A 181 8.61 -4.28 -12.22
CA SER A 181 9.05 -5.69 -12.24
C SER A 181 10.47 -5.93 -11.74
N HIS A 182 11.33 -4.92 -11.70
CA HIS A 182 12.69 -5.03 -11.19
C HIS A 182 12.76 -5.18 -9.65
N LEU A 183 11.65 -4.90 -8.96
CA LEU A 183 11.51 -5.08 -7.51
C LEU A 183 10.93 -6.44 -7.14
N ASP A 184 10.27 -7.13 -8.09
CA ASP A 184 9.63 -8.42 -7.85
C ASP A 184 10.66 -9.46 -7.43
N VAL A 185 10.27 -10.34 -6.51
CA VAL A 185 11.11 -11.35 -5.85
C VAL A 185 12.37 -10.80 -5.15
N VAL A 186 12.53 -9.47 -5.08
CA VAL A 186 13.61 -8.78 -4.37
C VAL A 186 13.11 -8.13 -3.09
N HIS A 187 12.02 -7.36 -3.21
CA HIS A 187 11.32 -6.76 -2.09
C HIS A 187 10.00 -7.50 -1.84
N THR A 188 9.62 -7.64 -0.58
CA THR A 188 8.37 -8.32 -0.23
C THR A 188 7.20 -7.37 -0.32
N VAL A 189 6.30 -7.63 -1.28
CA VAL A 189 4.95 -7.05 -1.27
C VAL A 189 4.13 -7.83 -0.23
N PHE A 190 3.43 -7.12 0.67
CA PHE A 190 2.72 -7.75 1.78
C PHE A 190 1.32 -7.19 2.04
N GLY A 191 0.79 -6.45 1.07
CA GLY A 191 -0.56 -5.88 1.13
C GLY A 191 -0.82 -4.87 0.04
N GLU A 192 -2.00 -4.27 0.09
CA GLU A 192 -2.43 -3.24 -0.86
C GLU A 192 -3.19 -2.11 -0.17
N ILE A 193 -3.20 -0.94 -0.79
CA ILE A 193 -4.00 0.22 -0.38
C ILE A 193 -5.38 0.05 -0.96
N THR A 194 -6.38 -0.15 -0.09
CA THR A 194 -7.78 -0.38 -0.47
C THR A 194 -8.59 0.89 -0.59
N GLU A 195 -8.17 1.97 0.07
CA GLU A 195 -8.80 3.30 -0.01
C GLU A 195 -7.72 4.39 0.08
N GLY A 196 -7.83 5.44 -0.73
CA GLY A 196 -6.98 6.61 -0.68
C GLY A 196 -5.65 6.46 -1.41
N CYS A 197 -5.52 5.54 -2.37
CA CYS A 197 -4.29 5.37 -3.16
C CYS A 197 -3.95 6.62 -3.97
N GLU A 198 -4.95 7.36 -4.45
CA GLU A 198 -4.80 8.67 -5.10
C GLU A 198 -4.11 9.73 -4.21
N HIS A 199 -4.19 9.55 -2.90
CA HIS A 199 -3.45 10.40 -1.96
C HIS A 199 -1.96 10.09 -1.98
N VAL A 200 -1.58 8.81 -2.18
CA VAL A 200 -0.18 8.42 -2.34
C VAL A 200 0.41 9.06 -3.60
N THR A 201 -0.35 9.10 -4.70
CA THR A 201 0.02 9.82 -5.91
C THR A 201 0.21 11.31 -5.65
N THR A 202 -0.78 11.96 -5.02
CA THR A 202 -0.65 13.39 -4.64
C THR A 202 0.57 13.66 -3.76
N ILE A 203 0.91 12.74 -2.85
CA ILE A 203 2.09 12.87 -2.00
C ILE A 203 3.37 12.61 -2.80
N SER A 204 3.38 11.71 -3.77
CA SER A 204 4.58 11.42 -4.57
C SER A 204 5.02 12.61 -5.43
N GLU A 205 4.11 13.51 -5.77
CA GLU A 205 4.33 14.72 -6.58
C GLU A 205 4.83 15.94 -5.79
N VAL A 206 5.04 15.83 -4.45
CA VAL A 206 5.51 16.98 -3.65
C VAL A 206 6.96 17.35 -4.02
N ASP A 207 7.31 18.61 -3.88
CA ASP A 207 8.66 19.08 -4.11
C ASP A 207 9.68 18.35 -3.19
N THR A 208 10.75 17.82 -3.80
CA THR A 208 11.82 17.12 -3.07
C THR A 208 13.17 17.79 -3.25
N GLN A 209 14.06 17.53 -2.30
CA GLN A 209 15.47 17.92 -2.35
C GLN A 209 16.26 16.92 -3.22
N SER A 210 17.54 17.21 -3.48
CA SER A 210 18.40 16.37 -4.34
C SER A 210 18.63 14.93 -3.84
N ASN A 211 18.22 14.61 -2.62
CA ASN A 211 18.29 13.28 -2.00
C ASN A 211 16.90 12.65 -1.81
N ASP A 212 15.93 13.06 -2.62
CA ASP A 212 14.55 12.60 -2.61
C ASP A 212 13.78 12.88 -1.31
N ARG A 213 14.32 13.70 -0.39
CA ARG A 213 13.63 14.10 0.81
C ARG A 213 12.63 15.21 0.51
N PRO A 214 11.37 15.15 0.99
CA PRO A 214 10.41 16.23 0.76
C PRO A 214 10.92 17.56 1.34
N VAL A 215 10.71 18.64 0.58
CA VAL A 215 11.07 20.01 1.03
C VAL A 215 10.22 20.40 2.22
N VAL A 216 8.93 20.13 2.15
CA VAL A 216 7.98 20.29 3.25
C VAL A 216 7.69 18.90 3.81
N PRO A 217 7.83 18.68 5.12
CA PRO A 217 7.65 17.35 5.70
C PRO A 217 6.27 16.73 5.40
N VAL A 218 6.29 15.43 5.08
CA VAL A 218 5.10 14.58 5.02
C VAL A 218 5.22 13.57 6.15
N MET A 219 4.21 13.48 7.01
CA MET A 219 4.25 12.66 8.23
C MET A 219 3.04 11.76 8.34
N ILE A 220 3.25 10.56 8.89
CA ILE A 220 2.18 9.73 9.44
C ILE A 220 1.82 10.33 10.81
N LEU A 221 0.65 10.95 10.92
CA LEU A 221 0.18 11.50 12.18
C LEU A 221 -0.17 10.37 13.17
N SER A 222 -0.83 9.34 12.67
CA SER A 222 -1.17 8.12 13.41
C SER A 222 -1.42 6.94 12.48
N ALA A 223 -1.19 5.75 12.97
CA ALA A 223 -1.57 4.49 12.33
C ALA A 223 -2.36 3.62 13.29
N THR A 224 -3.48 3.05 12.86
CA THR A 224 -4.37 2.24 13.72
C THR A 224 -4.84 0.98 13.00
N VAL A 225 -4.97 -0.12 13.75
CA VAL A 225 -5.64 -1.34 13.24
C VAL A 225 -7.15 -1.07 13.23
N ILE A 226 -7.81 -1.42 12.14
CA ILE A 226 -9.26 -1.28 11.97
C ILE A 226 -9.90 -2.62 11.66
N GLU A 227 -11.20 -2.76 11.96
CA GLU A 227 -12.00 -3.97 11.69
C GLU A 227 -12.35 -4.10 10.20
#